data_51f5e85899c316681811c0594588c2eb
#
_entry.id   51f5e85899c316681811c0594588c2eb
#
_cell.length_a   1.000
_cell.length_b   1.000
_cell.length_c   1.000
_cell.angle_alpha   90.00
_cell.angle_beta   90.00
_cell.angle_gamma   90.00
#
_symmetry.space_group_name_H-M   'P 1'
#
loop_
_entity.id
_entity.type
_entity.pdbx_description
1 polymer ?
#
loop_
_entity_poly.entity_id
_entity_poly.type
_entity_poly.pdbx_seq_one_letter_code
_entity_poly.pdbx_strand_id
1 'polypeptide(L)'
;MKSRSYKIWMIIVVACIAFSPPAGGDASGPQWLAAVYQSIRGKLNDGAADIPLYVRSDEHEGVFNAEVYGIVDYSVRVLVDALTIPASWCESTTLHPNIKHCTYELQDDSVLFTFYLARSRKPLQSLQHAYELKLKFRVLALSKDYFKVLFEGNEGSMDTRNHRFQLEAIPVADSAFVRVKFSYQSRLMSRLATTIYLGTFSPNRIGFSMVGIDNDGQPIYVKGNKGLLERHVVRSYLAVIAFMHTRDVPAEDRFEAQMNRWYDLAERYVLQLHEMERHEYIEVKRQERDKLRPLQAPVAVRGMHRGDKG
;
A
#
# COMPACT_ATOMS: atom_id res chain seq x y z
N MET A 1 46.72 -57.38 -25.71
CA MET A 1 45.48 -56.67 -26.06
C MET A 1 44.96 -55.98 -24.80
N LYS A 2 45.13 -54.66 -24.66
CA LYS A 2 44.62 -53.87 -23.50
C LYS A 2 43.38 -53.13 -23.91
N SER A 3 42.23 -53.50 -23.32
CA SER A 3 40.94 -52.85 -23.49
C SER A 3 40.95 -51.54 -22.70
N ARG A 4 40.78 -50.39 -23.39
CA ARG A 4 40.58 -49.08 -22.79
C ARG A 4 39.08 -48.84 -22.59
N SER A 5 38.65 -48.86 -21.36
CA SER A 5 37.27 -48.52 -20.93
C SER A 5 37.13 -47.00 -20.87
N TYR A 6 36.34 -46.39 -21.77
CA TYR A 6 36.01 -44.95 -21.73
C TYR A 6 34.80 -44.76 -20.76
N LYS A 7 35.06 -44.16 -19.62
CA LYS A 7 33.97 -43.68 -18.74
C LYS A 7 33.43 -42.35 -19.32
N ILE A 8 32.23 -42.40 -19.89
CA ILE A 8 31.50 -41.22 -20.35
C ILE A 8 30.95 -40.54 -19.09
N TRP A 9 31.48 -39.38 -18.71
CA TRP A 9 30.92 -38.49 -17.74
C TRP A 9 29.80 -37.68 -18.39
N MET A 10 28.58 -37.98 -18.05
CA MET A 10 27.40 -37.21 -18.44
C MET A 10 27.32 -35.96 -17.55
N ILE A 11 27.75 -34.81 -18.07
CA ILE A 11 27.62 -33.52 -17.40
C ILE A 11 26.15 -33.10 -17.53
N ILE A 12 25.38 -33.23 -16.45
CA ILE A 12 24.05 -32.64 -16.40
C ILE A 12 24.22 -31.13 -16.14
N VAL A 13 24.12 -30.36 -17.22
CA VAL A 13 24.01 -28.91 -17.13
C VAL A 13 22.60 -28.57 -16.65
N VAL A 14 22.44 -28.36 -15.35
CA VAL A 14 21.22 -27.76 -14.79
C VAL A 14 21.23 -26.29 -15.23
N ALA A 15 20.51 -25.99 -16.28
CA ALA A 15 20.24 -24.59 -16.66
C ALA A 15 19.35 -23.96 -15.59
N CYS A 16 19.95 -23.22 -14.65
CA CYS A 16 19.24 -22.29 -13.83
C CYS A 16 18.72 -21.17 -14.73
N ILE A 17 17.50 -21.32 -15.22
CA ILE A 17 16.76 -20.23 -15.87
C ILE A 17 16.50 -19.21 -14.76
N ALA A 18 17.37 -18.22 -14.65
CA ALA A 18 17.11 -17.03 -13.87
C ALA A 18 15.92 -16.31 -14.53
N PHE A 19 14.75 -16.49 -13.96
CA PHE A 19 13.55 -15.76 -14.37
C PHE A 19 13.75 -14.31 -13.95
N SER A 20 14.37 -13.51 -14.82
CA SER A 20 14.35 -12.05 -14.71
C SER A 20 12.95 -11.60 -15.12
N PRO A 21 12.17 -10.96 -14.24
CA PRO A 21 10.89 -10.41 -14.67
C PRO A 21 11.15 -9.37 -15.75
N PRO A 22 10.32 -9.29 -16.79
CA PRO A 22 10.51 -8.34 -17.87
C PRO A 22 10.51 -6.92 -17.32
N ALA A 23 11.55 -6.16 -17.62
CA ALA A 23 11.63 -4.74 -17.38
C ALA A 23 10.63 -4.04 -18.30
N GLY A 24 9.67 -3.27 -17.71
CA GLY A 24 8.83 -2.34 -18.46
C GLY A 24 7.44 -2.82 -18.84
N GLY A 25 6.68 -3.34 -17.88
CA GLY A 25 5.23 -3.53 -17.95
C GLY A 25 4.67 -3.72 -16.56
N ASP A 26 3.44 -3.31 -16.32
CA ASP A 26 2.76 -3.58 -15.04
C ASP A 26 2.49 -5.09 -14.91
N ALA A 27 3.56 -5.87 -14.67
CA ALA A 27 3.44 -7.31 -14.48
C ALA A 27 2.47 -7.57 -13.32
N SER A 28 1.38 -8.26 -13.59
CA SER A 28 0.29 -8.53 -12.67
C SER A 28 -0.46 -9.79 -13.10
N GLY A 29 -1.37 -10.26 -12.25
CA GLY A 29 -2.15 -11.45 -12.52
C GLY A 29 -1.79 -12.60 -11.58
N PRO A 30 -2.68 -13.60 -11.46
CA PRO A 30 -2.55 -14.64 -10.45
C PRO A 30 -1.29 -15.49 -10.62
N GLN A 31 -0.92 -15.88 -11.85
CA GLN A 31 0.27 -16.70 -12.12
C GLN A 31 1.55 -15.92 -11.81
N TRP A 32 1.60 -14.64 -12.20
CA TRP A 32 2.74 -13.79 -11.91
C TRP A 32 2.90 -13.58 -10.39
N LEU A 33 1.80 -13.28 -9.69
CA LEU A 33 1.84 -13.05 -8.24
C LEU A 33 2.22 -14.34 -7.47
N ALA A 34 1.77 -15.50 -7.95
CA ALA A 34 2.18 -16.80 -7.41
C ALA A 34 3.69 -17.07 -7.62
N ALA A 35 4.23 -16.73 -8.79
CA ALA A 35 5.67 -16.85 -9.05
C ALA A 35 6.48 -15.91 -8.14
N VAL A 36 6.01 -14.68 -7.92
CA VAL A 36 6.62 -13.75 -6.96
C VAL A 36 6.61 -14.35 -5.57
N TYR A 37 5.48 -14.86 -5.10
CA TYR A 37 5.38 -15.52 -3.79
C TYR A 37 6.43 -16.62 -3.61
N GLN A 38 6.55 -17.52 -4.59
CA GLN A 38 7.55 -18.59 -4.54
C GLN A 38 8.98 -18.06 -4.45
N SER A 39 9.28 -16.95 -5.13
CA SER A 39 10.62 -16.34 -5.14
C SER A 39 11.00 -15.64 -3.85
N ILE A 40 10.02 -15.12 -3.07
CA ILE A 40 10.28 -14.29 -1.88
C ILE A 40 9.79 -14.91 -0.57
N ARG A 41 9.11 -16.07 -0.59
CA ARG A 41 8.55 -16.68 0.62
C ARG A 41 9.58 -16.92 1.74
N GLY A 42 10.83 -17.24 1.38
CA GLY A 42 11.92 -17.35 2.35
C GLY A 42 12.26 -16.01 3.01
N LYS A 43 12.21 -14.92 2.25
CA LYS A 43 12.51 -13.56 2.74
C LYS A 43 11.39 -12.96 3.58
N LEU A 44 10.15 -13.43 3.43
CA LEU A 44 9.02 -12.99 4.25
C LEU A 44 9.19 -13.41 5.71
N ASN A 45 9.90 -14.50 5.97
CA ASN A 45 10.09 -15.07 7.31
C ASN A 45 11.35 -14.56 8.03
N ASP A 46 12.24 -13.82 7.33
CA ASP A 46 13.52 -13.35 7.87
C ASP A 46 13.42 -12.03 8.63
N GLY A 47 12.23 -11.42 8.70
CA GLY A 47 12.00 -10.15 9.38
C GLY A 47 11.92 -10.32 10.90
N ALA A 48 12.58 -9.41 11.65
CA ALA A 48 12.52 -9.35 13.12
C ALA A 48 11.13 -8.95 13.67
N ALA A 49 10.17 -8.63 12.80
CA ALA A 49 8.80 -8.27 13.16
C ALA A 49 7.85 -9.45 12.93
N ASP A 50 6.87 -9.64 13.82
CA ASP A 50 5.85 -10.69 13.73
C ASP A 50 4.94 -10.60 12.47
N ILE A 51 5.07 -9.55 11.68
CA ILE A 51 4.40 -9.39 10.39
C ILE A 51 5.47 -9.49 9.30
N PRO A 52 5.51 -10.60 8.59
CA PRO A 52 6.49 -10.79 7.53
C PRO A 52 6.17 -9.88 6.34
N LEU A 53 7.07 -8.94 6.04
CA LEU A 53 6.97 -8.03 4.90
C LEU A 53 8.19 -8.16 4.00
N TYR A 54 7.96 -8.07 2.69
CA TYR A 54 9.00 -7.85 1.70
C TYR A 54 8.71 -6.54 0.97
N VAL A 55 9.67 -5.62 0.96
CA VAL A 55 9.49 -4.28 0.38
C VAL A 55 10.56 -4.05 -0.68
N ARG A 56 10.19 -3.43 -1.78
CA ARG A 56 11.12 -2.97 -2.81
C ARG A 56 10.66 -1.67 -3.41
N SER A 57 11.60 -0.88 -3.90
CA SER A 57 11.34 0.36 -4.62
C SER A 57 12.31 0.56 -5.76
N ASP A 58 11.85 1.22 -6.80
CA ASP A 58 12.66 1.64 -7.92
C ASP A 58 12.28 3.05 -8.39
N GLU A 59 13.21 3.65 -9.13
CA GLU A 59 13.02 4.94 -9.79
C GLU A 59 13.65 4.87 -11.17
N HIS A 60 12.85 5.12 -12.19
CA HIS A 60 13.29 5.13 -13.57
C HIS A 60 12.59 6.24 -14.34
N GLU A 61 13.37 7.11 -14.99
CA GLU A 61 12.86 8.21 -15.84
C GLU A 61 11.79 9.09 -15.17
N GLY A 62 11.96 9.35 -13.87
CA GLY A 62 11.02 10.15 -13.09
C GLY A 62 9.73 9.42 -12.70
N VAL A 63 9.64 8.12 -12.95
CA VAL A 63 8.60 7.23 -12.43
C VAL A 63 9.12 6.60 -11.14
N PHE A 64 8.39 6.79 -10.07
CA PHE A 64 8.68 6.24 -8.76
C PHE A 64 7.74 5.09 -8.47
N ASN A 65 8.28 3.95 -8.06
CA ASN A 65 7.53 2.76 -7.68
C ASN A 65 7.95 2.26 -6.30
N ALA A 66 6.99 1.83 -5.49
CA ALA A 66 7.25 1.00 -4.32
C ALA A 66 6.17 -0.07 -4.18
N GLU A 67 6.59 -1.21 -3.69
CA GLU A 67 5.75 -2.37 -3.48
C GLU A 67 6.04 -2.98 -2.12
N VAL A 68 4.98 -3.41 -1.46
CA VAL A 68 5.04 -4.23 -0.25
C VAL A 68 4.27 -5.52 -0.49
N TYR A 69 4.84 -6.60 -0.03
CA TYR A 69 4.28 -7.94 -0.08
C TYR A 69 4.19 -8.50 1.34
N GLY A 70 3.09 -9.18 1.63
CA GLY A 70 2.90 -9.81 2.92
C GLY A 70 1.85 -10.91 2.87
N ILE A 71 1.76 -11.68 3.94
CA ILE A 71 0.70 -12.67 4.15
C ILE A 71 -0.26 -12.09 5.18
N VAL A 72 -1.55 -12.20 4.91
CA VAL A 72 -2.62 -11.78 5.82
C VAL A 72 -3.49 -12.98 6.19
N ASP A 73 -3.85 -13.10 7.46
CA ASP A 73 -4.65 -14.22 7.99
C ASP A 73 -6.14 -14.08 7.65
N TYR A 74 -6.39 -13.81 6.38
CA TYR A 74 -7.73 -13.74 5.80
C TYR A 74 -7.73 -14.39 4.44
N SER A 75 -8.76 -15.16 4.13
CA SER A 75 -8.94 -15.68 2.78
C SER A 75 -9.17 -14.54 1.78
N VAL A 76 -8.88 -14.77 0.49
CA VAL A 76 -9.15 -13.80 -0.58
C VAL A 76 -10.62 -13.38 -0.59
N ARG A 77 -11.55 -14.28 -0.29
CA ARG A 77 -12.98 -13.98 -0.19
C ARG A 77 -13.28 -12.91 0.86
N VAL A 78 -12.70 -13.03 2.04
CA VAL A 78 -12.87 -12.05 3.13
C VAL A 78 -12.31 -10.69 2.75
N LEU A 79 -11.18 -10.64 2.02
CA LEU A 79 -10.64 -9.40 1.47
C LEU A 79 -11.58 -8.78 0.43
N VAL A 80 -12.14 -9.60 -0.46
CA VAL A 80 -13.14 -9.16 -1.44
C VAL A 80 -14.33 -8.53 -0.76
N ASP A 81 -14.95 -9.24 0.19
CA ASP A 81 -16.17 -8.79 0.89
C ASP A 81 -15.94 -7.45 1.61
N ALA A 82 -14.72 -7.20 2.09
CA ALA A 82 -14.38 -5.97 2.78
C ALA A 82 -13.93 -4.83 1.84
N LEU A 83 -13.06 -5.13 0.87
CA LEU A 83 -12.34 -4.11 0.10
C LEU A 83 -13.01 -3.75 -1.24
N THR A 84 -14.15 -4.33 -1.57
CA THR A 84 -15.02 -3.85 -2.65
C THR A 84 -15.94 -2.72 -2.20
N ILE A 85 -16.07 -2.49 -0.89
CA ILE A 85 -16.91 -1.45 -0.30
C ILE A 85 -16.16 -0.12 -0.27
N PRO A 86 -16.64 0.95 -0.93
CA PRO A 86 -15.92 2.23 -0.97
C PRO A 86 -15.66 2.85 0.41
N ALA A 87 -16.61 2.76 1.34
CA ALA A 87 -16.45 3.26 2.70
C ALA A 87 -15.25 2.66 3.43
N SER A 88 -14.97 1.36 3.21
CA SER A 88 -13.84 0.64 3.82
C SER A 88 -12.49 1.27 3.47
N TRP A 89 -12.36 1.82 2.26
CA TRP A 89 -11.15 2.51 1.85
C TRP A 89 -10.97 3.86 2.54
N CYS A 90 -12.04 4.62 2.74
CA CYS A 90 -11.96 5.85 3.51
C CYS A 90 -11.66 5.56 5.00
N GLU A 91 -12.27 4.54 5.59
CA GLU A 91 -11.95 4.13 6.97
C GLU A 91 -10.48 3.72 7.10
N SER A 92 -9.99 2.85 6.23
CA SER A 92 -8.61 2.35 6.30
C SER A 92 -7.59 3.45 6.00
N THR A 93 -7.75 4.20 4.91
CA THR A 93 -6.73 5.16 4.48
C THR A 93 -6.57 6.34 5.43
N THR A 94 -7.62 6.76 6.14
CA THR A 94 -7.54 7.85 7.14
C THR A 94 -6.71 7.49 8.37
N LEU A 95 -6.35 6.22 8.57
CA LEU A 95 -5.39 5.81 9.59
C LEU A 95 -3.96 6.26 9.26
N HIS A 96 -3.64 6.45 7.99
CA HIS A 96 -2.34 6.99 7.58
C HIS A 96 -2.15 8.42 8.11
N PRO A 97 -1.01 8.78 8.76
CA PRO A 97 -0.82 10.08 9.41
C PRO A 97 -1.00 11.28 8.46
N ASN A 98 -0.68 11.12 7.18
CA ASN A 98 -0.75 12.21 6.20
C ASN A 98 -2.09 12.31 5.48
N ILE A 99 -2.96 11.29 5.55
CA ILE A 99 -4.31 11.35 4.99
C ILE A 99 -5.25 11.88 6.07
N LYS A 100 -5.71 13.09 5.89
CA LYS A 100 -6.49 13.83 6.89
C LYS A 100 -7.99 13.58 6.76
N HIS A 101 -8.43 13.35 5.54
CA HIS A 101 -9.81 13.09 5.22
C HIS A 101 -9.93 12.32 3.92
N CYS A 102 -11.07 11.65 3.71
CA CYS A 102 -11.40 10.93 2.50
C CYS A 102 -12.89 11.07 2.22
N THR A 103 -13.23 11.37 0.97
CA THR A 103 -14.61 11.30 0.46
C THR A 103 -14.65 10.45 -0.79
N TYR A 104 -15.83 9.98 -1.16
CA TYR A 104 -16.03 9.27 -2.42
C TYR A 104 -17.38 9.60 -3.04
N GLU A 105 -17.42 9.54 -4.37
CA GLU A 105 -18.62 9.73 -5.20
C GLU A 105 -18.80 8.52 -6.11
N LEU A 106 -20.00 7.96 -6.12
CA LEU A 106 -20.34 6.87 -7.03
C LEU A 106 -20.53 7.44 -8.45
N GLN A 107 -19.89 6.83 -9.42
CA GLN A 107 -20.03 7.11 -10.84
C GLN A 107 -20.55 5.85 -11.55
N ASP A 108 -21.00 5.97 -12.80
CA ASP A 108 -21.66 4.87 -13.51
C ASP A 108 -20.85 3.56 -13.55
N ASP A 109 -19.53 3.66 -13.77
CA ASP A 109 -18.61 2.51 -13.94
C ASP A 109 -17.49 2.45 -12.91
N SER A 110 -17.48 3.36 -11.92
CA SER A 110 -16.37 3.54 -11.01
C SER A 110 -16.74 4.33 -9.76
N VAL A 111 -15.80 4.50 -8.87
CA VAL A 111 -15.92 5.38 -7.71
C VAL A 111 -14.81 6.41 -7.76
N LEU A 112 -15.14 7.68 -7.67
CA LEU A 112 -14.17 8.75 -7.57
C LEU A 112 -13.88 9.02 -6.08
N PHE A 113 -12.66 8.77 -5.65
CA PHE A 113 -12.18 9.12 -4.33
C PHE A 113 -11.46 10.46 -4.34
N THR A 114 -11.66 11.25 -3.30
CA THR A 114 -10.86 12.44 -3.00
C THR A 114 -10.18 12.25 -1.66
N PHE A 115 -8.86 12.14 -1.68
CA PHE A 115 -8.00 12.07 -0.49
C PHE A 115 -7.46 13.46 -0.19
N TYR A 116 -7.59 13.89 1.06
CA TYR A 116 -7.07 15.16 1.55
C TYR A 116 -5.79 14.92 2.33
N LEU A 117 -4.68 15.39 1.79
CA LEU A 117 -3.33 15.11 2.26
C LEU A 117 -2.72 16.34 2.91
N ALA A 118 -2.14 16.20 4.08
CA ALA A 118 -1.36 17.26 4.69
C ALA A 118 -0.24 16.67 5.55
N ARG A 119 0.93 17.30 5.48
CA ARG A 119 2.03 17.04 6.39
C ARG A 119 1.89 17.93 7.62
N SER A 120 1.21 17.42 8.65
CA SER A 120 1.02 18.16 9.90
C SER A 120 0.91 17.20 11.08
N ARG A 121 1.68 17.47 12.15
CA ARG A 121 1.49 16.82 13.45
C ARG A 121 0.29 17.37 14.20
N LYS A 122 -0.23 18.53 13.78
CA LYS A 122 -1.42 19.13 14.36
C LYS A 122 -2.63 18.71 13.54
N PRO A 123 -3.80 18.58 14.17
CA PRO A 123 -5.05 18.32 13.46
C PRO A 123 -5.31 19.38 12.40
N LEU A 124 -5.78 18.94 11.24
CA LEU A 124 -6.17 19.86 10.18
C LEU A 124 -7.41 20.66 10.61
N GLN A 125 -7.33 21.98 10.49
CA GLN A 125 -8.44 22.84 10.89
C GLN A 125 -9.46 23.06 9.77
N SER A 126 -9.02 22.97 8.50
CA SER A 126 -9.86 23.13 7.32
C SER A 126 -9.25 22.34 6.17
N LEU A 127 -10.11 21.75 5.32
CA LEU A 127 -9.68 21.02 4.10
C LEU A 127 -9.00 21.95 3.09
N GLN A 128 -9.22 23.27 3.15
CA GLN A 128 -8.55 24.25 2.29
C GLN A 128 -7.02 24.25 2.45
N HIS A 129 -6.50 23.75 3.56
CA HIS A 129 -5.06 23.61 3.80
C HIS A 129 -4.51 22.22 3.45
N ALA A 130 -5.33 21.37 2.87
CA ALA A 130 -4.92 20.05 2.40
C ALA A 130 -4.69 20.05 0.88
N TYR A 131 -3.83 19.14 0.44
CA TYR A 131 -3.69 18.81 -0.97
C TYR A 131 -4.72 17.76 -1.35
N GLU A 132 -5.50 18.00 -2.37
CA GLU A 132 -6.44 17.03 -2.91
C GLU A 132 -5.74 16.09 -3.88
N LEU A 133 -5.98 14.79 -3.69
CA LEU A 133 -5.61 13.74 -4.63
C LEU A 133 -6.88 12.99 -5.04
N LYS A 134 -7.29 13.15 -6.29
CA LYS A 134 -8.47 12.50 -6.85
C LYS A 134 -8.08 11.24 -7.60
N LEU A 135 -8.60 10.10 -7.17
CA LEU A 135 -8.32 8.80 -7.78
C LEU A 135 -9.61 8.07 -8.12
N LYS A 136 -9.67 7.56 -9.35
CA LYS A 136 -10.75 6.68 -9.81
C LYS A 136 -10.47 5.26 -9.34
N PHE A 137 -11.39 4.68 -8.60
CA PHE A 137 -11.32 3.31 -8.09
C PHE A 137 -12.07 2.36 -9.01
N ARG A 138 -11.44 1.22 -9.28
CA ARG A 138 -12.06 0.12 -10.03
C ARG A 138 -11.64 -1.24 -9.45
N VAL A 139 -12.57 -2.19 -9.46
CA VAL A 139 -12.27 -3.60 -9.22
C VAL A 139 -11.91 -4.22 -10.57
N LEU A 140 -10.66 -4.66 -10.73
CA LEU A 140 -10.15 -5.18 -11.99
C LEU A 140 -10.24 -6.70 -12.08
N ALA A 141 -10.23 -7.40 -10.95
CA ALA A 141 -10.43 -8.83 -10.87
C ALA A 141 -11.14 -9.20 -9.58
N LEU A 142 -12.10 -10.10 -9.69
CA LEU A 142 -12.95 -10.54 -8.61
C LEU A 142 -13.24 -12.03 -8.76
N SER A 143 -12.40 -12.86 -8.12
CA SER A 143 -12.61 -14.31 -8.06
C SER A 143 -12.13 -14.87 -6.72
N LYS A 144 -12.42 -16.15 -6.47
CA LYS A 144 -11.91 -16.85 -5.27
C LYS A 144 -10.39 -17.04 -5.28
N ASP A 145 -9.78 -17.01 -6.48
CA ASP A 145 -8.36 -17.32 -6.68
C ASP A 145 -7.51 -16.06 -6.97
N TYR A 146 -8.16 -14.91 -7.22
CA TYR A 146 -7.48 -13.67 -7.50
C TYR A 146 -8.38 -12.45 -7.29
N PHE A 147 -7.88 -11.50 -6.53
CA PHE A 147 -8.51 -10.21 -6.29
C PHE A 147 -7.56 -9.08 -6.71
N LYS A 148 -8.09 -8.08 -7.41
CA LYS A 148 -7.31 -6.90 -7.79
C LYS A 148 -8.17 -5.66 -7.81
N VAL A 149 -7.69 -4.61 -7.15
CA VAL A 149 -8.25 -3.26 -7.22
C VAL A 149 -7.19 -2.26 -7.68
N LEU A 150 -7.67 -1.20 -8.30
CA LEU A 150 -6.85 -0.10 -8.80
C LEU A 150 -7.49 1.23 -8.44
N PHE A 151 -6.67 2.12 -7.88
CA PHE A 151 -6.91 3.55 -7.82
C PHE A 151 -5.97 4.23 -8.79
N GLU A 152 -6.47 5.08 -9.66
CA GLU A 152 -5.64 5.81 -10.61
C GLU A 152 -6.12 7.26 -10.81
N GLY A 153 -5.15 8.16 -11.01
CA GLY A 153 -5.41 9.57 -11.29
C GLY A 153 -4.26 10.20 -12.06
N ASN A 154 -4.60 10.98 -13.06
CA ASN A 154 -3.60 11.57 -13.95
C ASN A 154 -2.94 12.81 -13.36
N GLU A 155 -3.60 13.49 -12.43
CA GLU A 155 -3.14 14.73 -11.82
C GLU A 155 -2.96 14.57 -10.32
N GLY A 156 -1.91 15.15 -9.83
CA GLY A 156 -1.63 15.31 -8.41
C GLY A 156 -1.12 16.71 -8.13
N SER A 157 -0.96 17.06 -6.86
CA SER A 157 -0.34 18.32 -6.51
C SER A 157 1.17 18.30 -6.78
N MET A 158 1.79 19.48 -6.87
CA MET A 158 3.24 19.68 -7.00
C MET A 158 3.89 18.97 -8.20
N ASP A 159 3.24 19.03 -9.36
CA ASP A 159 3.71 18.46 -10.63
C ASP A 159 3.92 16.94 -10.60
N THR A 160 3.19 16.24 -9.71
CA THR A 160 3.11 14.79 -9.73
C THR A 160 1.94 14.34 -10.59
N ARG A 161 2.10 13.22 -11.31
CA ARG A 161 1.13 12.70 -12.28
C ARG A 161 1.06 11.19 -12.24
N ASN A 162 0.06 10.65 -12.92
CA ASN A 162 -0.08 9.20 -13.16
C ASN A 162 -0.01 8.39 -11.85
N HIS A 163 -0.72 8.91 -10.83
CA HIS A 163 -0.81 8.21 -9.55
C HIS A 163 -1.55 6.90 -9.72
N ARG A 164 -0.96 5.83 -9.21
CA ARG A 164 -1.58 4.50 -9.20
C ARG A 164 -1.33 3.84 -7.84
N PHE A 165 -2.39 3.36 -7.24
CA PHE A 165 -2.34 2.47 -6.08
C PHE A 165 -3.07 1.20 -6.45
N GLN A 166 -2.42 0.05 -6.25
CA GLN A 166 -2.97 -1.27 -6.56
C GLN A 166 -2.88 -2.15 -5.33
N LEU A 167 -3.92 -2.94 -5.11
CA LEU A 167 -3.87 -4.08 -4.20
C LEU A 167 -4.24 -5.32 -4.99
N GLU A 168 -3.43 -6.36 -4.87
CA GLU A 168 -3.64 -7.68 -5.46
C GLU A 168 -3.49 -8.74 -4.39
N ALA A 169 -4.31 -9.81 -4.49
CA ALA A 169 -4.26 -10.93 -3.57
C ALA A 169 -4.50 -12.27 -4.27
N ILE A 170 -3.77 -13.29 -3.84
CA ILE A 170 -3.98 -14.69 -4.20
C ILE A 170 -4.09 -15.56 -2.93
N PRO A 171 -4.78 -16.71 -2.95
CA PRO A 171 -4.85 -17.59 -1.81
C PRO A 171 -3.51 -18.30 -1.56
N VAL A 172 -3.16 -18.43 -0.28
CA VAL A 172 -2.03 -19.24 0.21
C VAL A 172 -2.52 -19.98 1.46
N ALA A 173 -2.84 -21.24 1.33
CA ALA A 173 -3.56 -22.02 2.34
C ALA A 173 -4.85 -21.31 2.79
N ASP A 174 -5.05 -21.09 4.09
CA ASP A 174 -6.21 -20.40 4.65
C ASP A 174 -6.06 -18.87 4.70
N SER A 175 -4.90 -18.36 4.25
CA SER A 175 -4.51 -16.95 4.24
C SER A 175 -4.48 -16.40 2.80
N ALA A 176 -4.15 -15.12 2.65
CA ALA A 176 -3.87 -14.53 1.35
C ALA A 176 -2.48 -13.92 1.29
N PHE A 177 -1.79 -14.13 0.17
CA PHE A 177 -0.61 -13.37 -0.19
C PHE A 177 -1.03 -12.10 -0.90
N VAL A 178 -0.66 -10.97 -0.34
CA VAL A 178 -1.10 -9.63 -0.77
C VAL A 178 0.09 -8.84 -1.29
N ARG A 179 -0.10 -8.15 -2.42
CA ARG A 179 0.78 -7.10 -2.91
C ARG A 179 0.07 -5.77 -2.86
N VAL A 180 0.70 -4.76 -2.30
CA VAL A 180 0.30 -3.36 -2.47
C VAL A 180 1.40 -2.64 -3.24
N LYS A 181 1.03 -1.97 -4.32
CA LYS A 181 1.93 -1.15 -5.15
C LYS A 181 1.43 0.28 -5.17
N PHE A 182 2.35 1.22 -5.01
CA PHE A 182 2.11 2.64 -5.24
C PHE A 182 3.12 3.17 -6.25
N SER A 183 2.64 3.93 -7.23
CA SER A 183 3.49 4.59 -8.22
C SER A 183 2.96 5.96 -8.58
N TYR A 184 3.88 6.85 -8.95
CA TYR A 184 3.57 8.16 -9.51
C TYR A 184 4.73 8.63 -10.39
N GLN A 185 4.47 9.63 -11.22
CA GLN A 185 5.47 10.29 -12.04
C GLN A 185 5.67 11.72 -11.55
N SER A 186 6.93 12.19 -11.49
CA SER A 186 7.27 13.58 -11.21
C SER A 186 8.30 14.08 -12.23
N ARG A 187 8.08 15.27 -12.77
CA ARG A 187 9.04 15.93 -13.67
C ARG A 187 10.11 16.70 -12.89
N LEU A 188 9.73 17.22 -11.74
CA LEU A 188 10.65 17.89 -10.85
C LEU A 188 11.26 16.84 -9.92
N MET A 189 12.54 16.55 -10.08
CA MET A 189 13.34 15.82 -9.09
C MET A 189 13.44 16.60 -7.77
N SER A 190 12.47 17.46 -7.48
CA SER A 190 12.53 18.27 -6.27
C SER A 190 12.16 17.38 -5.09
N ARG A 191 13.12 17.19 -4.20
CA ARG A 191 12.94 16.60 -2.87
C ARG A 191 11.72 17.18 -2.13
N LEU A 192 11.31 18.40 -2.50
CA LEU A 192 10.21 19.14 -1.89
C LEU A 192 8.85 18.51 -2.23
N ALA A 193 8.58 18.19 -3.51
CA ALA A 193 7.32 17.59 -3.94
C ALA A 193 7.11 16.22 -3.28
N THR A 194 8.12 15.35 -3.32
CA THR A 194 8.09 14.04 -2.68
C THR A 194 7.89 14.15 -1.17
N THR A 195 8.53 15.14 -0.54
CA THR A 195 8.44 15.35 0.90
C THR A 195 7.03 15.77 1.35
N ILE A 196 6.29 16.53 0.54
CA ILE A 196 4.93 16.97 0.88
C ILE A 196 3.92 15.83 0.72
N TYR A 197 4.01 15.07 -0.38
CA TYR A 197 3.10 13.96 -0.65
C TYR A 197 3.30 12.77 0.28
N LEU A 198 4.55 12.34 0.37
CA LEU A 198 4.92 11.16 1.13
C LEU A 198 5.35 11.53 2.56
N GLY A 199 5.23 12.82 2.91
CA GLY A 199 5.80 13.50 4.03
C GLY A 199 5.96 12.65 5.28
N THR A 200 7.21 12.63 5.75
CA THR A 200 7.53 12.20 7.08
C THR A 200 8.08 13.40 7.85
N PHE A 201 7.87 13.44 9.15
CA PHE A 201 8.46 14.49 9.99
C PHE A 201 9.98 14.36 10.11
N SER A 202 10.52 13.25 9.64
CA SER A 202 11.96 12.94 9.69
C SER A 202 12.48 12.59 8.30
N PRO A 203 12.97 13.58 7.53
CA PRO A 203 13.44 13.37 6.16
C PRO A 203 14.64 12.42 6.04
N ASN A 204 15.41 12.25 7.13
CA ASN A 204 16.58 11.38 7.17
C ASN A 204 16.28 9.94 7.55
N ARG A 205 15.01 9.57 7.74
CA ARG A 205 14.64 8.19 8.07
C ARG A 205 14.89 7.24 6.91
N ILE A 206 15.27 6.03 7.29
CA ILE A 206 15.52 4.92 6.37
C ILE A 206 14.22 4.32 5.84
N GLY A 207 14.30 3.65 4.68
CA GLY A 207 13.25 2.76 4.18
C GLY A 207 13.43 1.35 4.71
N PHE A 208 12.87 0.38 3.99
CA PHE A 208 12.84 -1.03 4.37
C PHE A 208 13.85 -1.87 3.58
N SER A 209 14.10 -1.51 2.31
CA SER A 209 15.01 -2.27 1.46
C SER A 209 16.45 -2.08 1.91
N MET A 210 17.14 -3.19 2.11
CA MET A 210 18.57 -3.20 2.39
C MET A 210 19.35 -2.97 1.09
N VAL A 211 20.27 -2.01 1.11
CA VAL A 211 21.13 -1.64 -0.03
C VAL A 211 22.59 -2.05 0.15
N GLY A 212 22.94 -2.55 1.32
CA GLY A 212 24.30 -3.00 1.65
C GLY A 212 24.44 -3.39 3.11
N ILE A 213 25.67 -3.68 3.49
CA ILE A 213 26.10 -3.94 4.87
C ILE A 213 27.28 -3.01 5.13
N ASP A 214 27.32 -2.38 6.29
CA ASP A 214 28.45 -1.51 6.69
C ASP A 214 29.66 -2.31 7.19
N ASN A 215 30.73 -1.57 7.59
CA ASN A 215 31.97 -2.19 8.07
C ASN A 215 31.80 -2.95 9.41
N ASP A 216 30.73 -2.66 10.15
CA ASP A 216 30.41 -3.27 11.44
C ASP A 216 29.39 -4.42 11.27
N GLY A 217 29.08 -4.80 10.03
CA GLY A 217 28.14 -5.87 9.70
C GLY A 217 26.65 -5.47 9.82
N GLN A 218 26.37 -4.16 9.98
CA GLN A 218 24.97 -3.68 10.12
C GLN A 218 24.33 -3.39 8.77
N PRO A 219 23.02 -3.61 8.63
CA PRO A 219 22.31 -3.36 7.39
C PRO A 219 22.24 -1.87 7.06
N ILE A 220 22.61 -1.51 5.84
CA ILE A 220 22.39 -0.18 5.27
C ILE A 220 21.06 -0.20 4.51
N TYR A 221 20.13 0.63 4.97
CA TYR A 221 18.80 0.75 4.34
C TYR A 221 18.73 1.90 3.35
N VAL A 222 17.84 1.75 2.38
CA VAL A 222 17.55 2.80 1.39
C VAL A 222 17.09 4.10 2.06
N LYS A 223 17.53 5.24 1.52
CA LYS A 223 17.21 6.59 2.00
C LYS A 223 16.60 7.45 0.88
N GLY A 224 16.32 8.72 1.17
CA GLY A 224 15.81 9.69 0.20
C GLY A 224 14.39 9.35 -0.28
N ASN A 225 14.10 9.65 -1.54
CA ASN A 225 12.77 9.48 -2.13
C ASN A 225 12.28 8.02 -2.13
N LYS A 226 13.17 7.07 -2.43
CA LYS A 226 12.83 5.64 -2.36
C LYS A 226 12.47 5.22 -0.94
N GLY A 227 13.26 5.62 0.07
CA GLY A 227 12.94 5.33 1.46
C GLY A 227 11.62 5.97 1.93
N LEU A 228 11.32 7.19 1.47
CA LEU A 228 10.04 7.86 1.72
C LEU A 228 8.86 7.06 1.14
N LEU A 229 9.02 6.63 -0.11
CA LEU A 229 7.99 5.88 -0.83
C LEU A 229 7.73 4.50 -0.21
N GLU A 230 8.78 3.80 0.20
CA GLU A 230 8.66 2.53 0.91
C GLU A 230 7.89 2.69 2.23
N ARG A 231 8.20 3.72 3.01
CA ARG A 231 7.46 3.99 4.24
C ARG A 231 5.98 4.31 3.96
N HIS A 232 5.69 5.05 2.89
CA HIS A 232 4.32 5.36 2.52
C HIS A 232 3.53 4.09 2.15
N VAL A 233 4.08 3.24 1.28
CA VAL A 233 3.38 2.03 0.86
C VAL A 233 3.18 1.04 2.02
N VAL A 234 4.17 0.92 2.92
CA VAL A 234 4.03 0.07 4.11
C VAL A 234 2.97 0.62 5.06
N ARG A 235 2.95 1.94 5.35
CA ARG A 235 1.88 2.53 6.17
C ARG A 235 0.49 2.29 5.59
N SER A 236 0.35 2.40 4.27
CA SER A 236 -0.91 2.12 3.58
C SER A 236 -1.31 0.65 3.70
N TYR A 237 -0.36 -0.28 3.55
CA TYR A 237 -0.57 -1.70 3.78
C TYR A 237 -1.02 -1.97 5.22
N LEU A 238 -0.32 -1.42 6.21
CA LEU A 238 -0.67 -1.59 7.63
C LEU A 238 -2.03 -0.98 7.98
N ALA A 239 -2.45 0.08 7.27
CA ALA A 239 -3.77 0.66 7.43
C ALA A 239 -4.89 -0.29 6.98
N VAL A 240 -4.69 -0.99 5.86
CA VAL A 240 -5.61 -2.05 5.41
C VAL A 240 -5.63 -3.20 6.42
N ILE A 241 -4.47 -3.63 6.95
CA ILE A 241 -4.42 -4.69 7.96
C ILE A 241 -5.13 -4.28 9.25
N ALA A 242 -4.92 -3.05 9.73
CA ALA A 242 -5.59 -2.55 10.93
C ALA A 242 -7.12 -2.53 10.76
N PHE A 243 -7.59 -2.06 9.60
CA PHE A 243 -9.01 -2.10 9.23
C PHE A 243 -9.55 -3.54 9.24
N MET A 244 -8.86 -4.48 8.60
CA MET A 244 -9.28 -5.89 8.55
C MET A 244 -9.35 -6.52 9.95
N HIS A 245 -8.38 -6.26 10.82
CA HIS A 245 -8.34 -6.81 12.19
C HIS A 245 -9.45 -6.28 13.10
N THR A 246 -10.06 -5.17 12.76
CA THR A 246 -11.06 -4.49 13.60
C THR A 246 -12.45 -4.47 13.00
N ARG A 247 -12.66 -5.15 11.88
CA ARG A 247 -13.96 -5.14 11.16
C ARG A 247 -15.14 -5.66 12.00
N ASP A 248 -14.86 -6.59 12.90
CA ASP A 248 -15.87 -7.23 13.75
C ASP A 248 -16.08 -6.49 15.09
N VAL A 249 -15.33 -5.40 15.34
CA VAL A 249 -15.52 -4.51 16.48
C VAL A 249 -16.80 -3.69 16.29
N PRO A 250 -17.64 -3.49 17.33
CA PRO A 250 -18.82 -2.63 17.26
C PRO A 250 -18.52 -1.27 16.65
N ALA A 251 -19.48 -0.70 15.89
CA ALA A 251 -19.27 0.50 15.09
C ALA A 251 -18.85 1.72 15.94
N GLU A 252 -19.36 1.82 17.16
CA GLU A 252 -19.03 2.88 18.13
C GLU A 252 -17.57 2.83 18.58
N ASP A 253 -16.98 1.66 18.75
CA ASP A 253 -15.61 1.44 19.24
C ASP A 253 -14.59 1.24 18.12
N ARG A 254 -15.07 0.98 16.89
CA ARG A 254 -14.24 0.54 15.76
C ARG A 254 -13.13 1.53 15.41
N PHE A 255 -13.43 2.81 15.37
CA PHE A 255 -12.43 3.82 15.01
C PHE A 255 -11.29 3.88 16.02
N GLU A 256 -11.60 3.77 17.29
CA GLU A 256 -10.61 3.74 18.36
C GLU A 256 -9.73 2.48 18.26
N ALA A 257 -10.36 1.34 18.06
CA ALA A 257 -9.67 0.06 17.84
C ALA A 257 -8.75 0.11 16.60
N GLN A 258 -9.22 0.72 15.51
CA GLN A 258 -8.43 0.89 14.27
C GLN A 258 -7.19 1.73 14.49
N MET A 259 -7.31 2.88 15.16
CA MET A 259 -6.17 3.76 15.45
C MET A 259 -5.12 3.06 16.31
N ASN A 260 -5.57 2.42 17.40
CA ASN A 260 -4.67 1.67 18.28
C ASN A 260 -3.98 0.54 17.52
N ARG A 261 -4.74 -0.24 16.74
CA ARG A 261 -4.19 -1.35 15.97
C ARG A 261 -3.19 -0.88 14.92
N TRP A 262 -3.48 0.20 14.19
CA TRP A 262 -2.56 0.76 13.21
C TRP A 262 -1.25 1.21 13.88
N TYR A 263 -1.35 1.89 15.02
CA TYR A 263 -0.19 2.34 15.77
C TYR A 263 0.67 1.15 16.24
N ASP A 264 0.05 0.11 16.83
CA ASP A 264 0.75 -1.12 17.24
C ASP A 264 1.52 -1.77 16.09
N LEU A 265 0.90 -1.83 14.91
CA LEU A 265 1.51 -2.38 13.71
C LEU A 265 2.68 -1.53 13.21
N ALA A 266 2.54 -0.20 13.25
CA ALA A 266 3.58 0.73 12.81
C ALA A 266 4.80 0.70 13.75
N GLU A 267 4.57 0.62 15.07
CA GLU A 267 5.65 0.58 16.07
C GLU A 267 6.45 -0.73 16.07
N ARG A 268 6.03 -1.76 15.36
CA ARG A 268 6.90 -2.91 15.06
C ARG A 268 8.09 -2.56 14.17
N TYR A 269 8.01 -1.43 13.48
CA TYR A 269 9.02 -0.89 12.57
C TYR A 269 9.50 0.49 13.02
N VAL A 270 9.88 0.62 14.29
CA VAL A 270 10.24 1.89 14.93
C VAL A 270 11.26 2.68 14.11
N LEU A 271 12.32 2.01 13.61
CA LEU A 271 13.38 2.68 12.84
C LEU A 271 12.84 3.36 11.58
N GLN A 272 11.84 2.79 10.94
CA GLN A 272 11.28 3.27 9.69
C GLN A 272 10.03 4.14 9.90
N LEU A 273 9.11 3.72 10.79
CA LEU A 273 7.75 4.25 10.80
C LEU A 273 7.39 5.13 12.00
N HIS A 274 8.13 5.07 13.12
CA HIS A 274 7.84 5.93 14.27
C HIS A 274 7.93 7.41 13.92
N GLU A 275 6.90 8.20 14.15
CA GLU A 275 6.87 9.64 13.88
C GLU A 275 6.41 10.50 15.05
N MET A 276 5.57 9.96 15.89
CA MET A 276 4.99 10.64 17.07
C MET A 276 4.56 9.62 18.10
N GLU A 277 4.37 10.07 19.32
CA GLU A 277 3.88 9.24 20.41
C GLU A 277 2.42 8.79 20.17
N ARG A 278 2.03 7.64 20.74
CA ARG A 278 0.68 7.06 20.57
C ARG A 278 -0.43 8.05 20.90
N HIS A 279 -0.32 8.73 22.06
CA HIS A 279 -1.34 9.65 22.49
C HIS A 279 -1.50 10.84 21.54
N GLU A 280 -0.39 11.36 20.99
CA GLU A 280 -0.40 12.43 19.99
C GLU A 280 -1.11 11.98 18.71
N TYR A 281 -0.77 10.78 18.20
CA TYR A 281 -1.39 10.23 17.00
C TYR A 281 -2.89 10.06 17.16
N ILE A 282 -3.33 9.44 18.27
CA ILE A 282 -4.75 9.19 18.54
C ILE A 282 -5.51 10.51 18.66
N GLU A 283 -4.97 11.47 19.41
CA GLU A 283 -5.61 12.77 19.61
C GLU A 283 -5.76 13.55 18.30
N VAL A 284 -4.72 13.56 17.45
CA VAL A 284 -4.78 14.18 16.13
C VAL A 284 -5.88 13.52 15.27
N LYS A 285 -5.96 12.20 15.23
CA LYS A 285 -6.93 11.47 14.43
C LYS A 285 -8.37 11.64 14.92
N ARG A 286 -8.59 11.68 16.24
CA ARG A 286 -9.90 12.00 16.83
C ARG A 286 -10.37 13.39 16.42
N GLN A 287 -9.52 14.39 16.58
CA GLN A 287 -9.86 15.77 16.22
C GLN A 287 -10.09 15.94 14.72
N GLU A 288 -9.32 15.26 13.87
CA GLU A 288 -9.55 15.24 12.42
C GLU A 288 -10.92 14.63 12.08
N ARG A 289 -11.25 13.47 12.66
CA ARG A 289 -12.57 12.85 12.47
C ARG A 289 -13.71 13.76 12.90
N ASP A 290 -13.64 14.30 14.11
CA ASP A 290 -14.75 15.07 14.70
C ASP A 290 -15.01 16.37 13.92
N LYS A 291 -13.96 17.06 13.47
CA LYS A 291 -14.06 18.30 12.69
C LYS A 291 -14.46 18.08 11.23
N LEU A 292 -14.02 16.97 10.62
CA LEU A 292 -14.19 16.74 9.19
C LEU A 292 -15.33 15.76 8.86
N ARG A 293 -15.87 15.04 9.85
CA ARG A 293 -16.97 14.08 9.68
C ARG A 293 -18.24 14.66 9.03
N PRO A 294 -18.67 15.90 9.29
CA PRO A 294 -19.82 16.48 8.63
C PRO A 294 -19.70 16.53 7.10
N LEU A 295 -18.47 16.46 6.56
CA LEU A 295 -18.17 16.48 5.13
C LEU A 295 -18.22 15.07 4.48
N GLN A 296 -18.40 14.02 5.28
CA GLN A 296 -18.50 12.62 4.83
C GLN A 296 -19.93 12.17 4.52
N ALA A 297 -20.95 13.04 4.70
CA ALA A 297 -22.32 12.67 4.39
C ALA A 297 -22.40 12.17 2.93
N PRO A 298 -22.99 11.01 2.66
CA PRO A 298 -23.16 10.53 1.30
C PRO A 298 -23.93 11.59 0.51
N VAL A 299 -23.36 12.03 -0.61
CA VAL A 299 -24.11 12.84 -1.56
C VAL A 299 -25.29 11.97 -1.99
N ALA A 300 -26.49 12.36 -1.56
CA ALA A 300 -27.71 11.67 -1.92
C ALA A 300 -27.75 11.54 -3.44
N VAL A 301 -27.86 10.32 -3.93
CA VAL A 301 -28.13 10.04 -5.34
C VAL A 301 -29.35 10.84 -5.72
N ARG A 302 -29.20 11.89 -6.53
CA ARG A 302 -30.33 12.60 -7.11
C ARG A 302 -31.14 11.59 -7.89
N GLY A 303 -32.36 11.37 -7.41
CA GLY A 303 -33.26 10.33 -7.83
C GLY A 303 -33.35 10.18 -9.33
N MET A 304 -33.23 8.96 -9.80
CA MET A 304 -33.87 8.50 -11.03
C MET A 304 -35.38 8.71 -10.87
N HIS A 305 -35.88 9.78 -11.41
CA HIS A 305 -37.31 9.87 -11.72
C HIS A 305 -37.61 8.75 -12.74
N ARG A 306 -38.20 7.67 -12.27
CA ARG A 306 -39.00 6.80 -13.10
C ARG A 306 -40.11 7.67 -13.68
N GLY A 307 -39.97 8.03 -14.94
CA GLY A 307 -41.05 8.54 -15.74
C GLY A 307 -42.04 7.42 -15.96
N ASP A 308 -43.03 7.39 -15.10
CA ASP A 308 -44.28 6.69 -15.35
C ASP A 308 -45.01 7.50 -16.41
N LYS A 309 -45.13 6.97 -17.61
CA LYS A 309 -46.08 7.45 -18.61
C LYS A 309 -46.93 6.26 -19.02
N GLY A 310 -48.23 6.40 -18.69
CA GLY A 310 -49.35 5.59 -19.04
C GLY A 310 -49.58 5.33 -20.54
#